data_f0672b40c0d72643e430cd59d9526a5e
#
_entry.id   f0672b40c0d72643e430cd59d9526a5e
#
_cell.length_a   1.000
_cell.length_b   1.000
_cell.length_c   1.000
_cell.angle_alpha   90.00
_cell.angle_beta   90.00
_cell.angle_gamma   90.00
#
_symmetry.space_group_name_H-M   'P 1'
#
loop_
_entity.id
_entity.type
_entity.pdbx_description
1 polymer ?
#
loop_
_entity_poly.entity_id
_entity_poly.type
_entity_poly.pdbx_seq_one_letter_code
_entity_poly.pdbx_strand_id
1 'polypeptide(L)'
;MRENLARTVRRGATRKRTQPRYLAAWPTRQETGHQHQYVCDLAGNLRYISDPLPGKTHDAKAFRDLQLDHHLNESNAFADKGYVRCGVTTPFKKPAHGELLEWHKEFNKVVNQYRYVIERAIANFKTRRCMHTDYRRPLRTYPTAFSAIRSLYFFKLSFR
;
A
#
# COMPACT_ATOMS: atom_id res chain seq x y z
N MET A 1 24.03 23.45 0.65
CA MET A 1 23.14 22.51 1.41
C MET A 1 22.55 21.37 0.56
N ARG A 2 22.24 21.56 -0.73
CA ARG A 2 21.75 20.51 -1.65
C ARG A 2 22.79 19.43 -2.02
N GLU A 3 24.08 19.77 -2.04
CA GLU A 3 25.15 18.82 -2.39
C GLU A 3 25.49 17.79 -1.32
N ASN A 4 25.24 18.09 -0.03
CA ASN A 4 25.52 17.14 1.05
C ASN A 4 24.50 16.00 1.15
N LEU A 5 23.24 16.21 0.75
CA LEU A 5 22.26 15.13 0.65
C LEU A 5 22.66 14.10 -0.41
N ALA A 6 23.23 14.57 -1.52
CA ALA A 6 23.70 13.69 -2.60
C ALA A 6 24.96 12.87 -2.22
N ARG A 7 25.81 13.39 -1.31
CA ARG A 7 27.03 12.70 -0.87
C ARG A 7 26.78 11.60 0.16
N THR A 8 25.83 11.78 1.06
CA THR A 8 25.50 10.76 2.08
C THR A 8 24.83 9.53 1.44
N VAL A 9 24.10 9.72 0.34
CA VAL A 9 23.47 8.63 -0.42
C VAL A 9 24.47 7.91 -1.35
N ARG A 10 25.63 8.54 -1.68
CA ARG A 10 26.62 7.94 -2.61
C ARG A 10 27.57 6.92 -1.99
N ARG A 11 27.60 6.73 -0.67
CA ARG A 11 28.51 5.76 -0.02
C ARG A 11 27.97 4.34 0.13
N GLY A 12 26.81 4.03 -0.45
CA GLY A 12 26.26 2.67 -0.47
C GLY A 12 25.74 2.32 -1.86
N ALA A 13 26.53 1.60 -2.64
CA ALA A 13 26.22 0.88 -3.86
C ALA A 13 25.81 1.76 -5.09
N THR A 14 26.61 1.66 -6.14
CA THR A 14 26.32 1.90 -7.56
C THR A 14 25.15 1.02 -8.07
N ARG A 15 23.98 1.13 -7.48
CA ARG A 15 22.74 0.58 -8.04
C ARG A 15 22.00 1.75 -8.69
N LYS A 16 21.78 1.68 -10.00
CA LYS A 16 20.84 2.57 -10.70
C LYS A 16 19.58 2.63 -9.86
N ARG A 17 19.27 3.80 -9.32
CA ARG A 17 18.04 4.06 -8.54
C ARG A 17 16.88 3.93 -9.51
N THR A 18 16.33 2.74 -9.63
CA THR A 18 15.04 2.54 -10.28
C THR A 18 14.01 3.30 -9.43
N GLN A 19 13.29 4.22 -10.05
CA GLN A 19 12.19 4.89 -9.35
C GLN A 19 11.19 3.83 -8.90
N PRO A 20 10.61 3.96 -7.70
CA PRO A 20 9.61 3.02 -7.23
C PRO A 20 8.46 2.95 -8.23
N ARG A 21 8.07 1.75 -8.61
CA ARG A 21 7.01 1.52 -9.60
C ARG A 21 5.65 1.34 -8.94
N TYR A 22 5.63 1.00 -7.67
CA TYR A 22 4.41 0.61 -6.97
C TYR A 22 4.29 1.30 -5.61
N LEU A 23 3.06 1.62 -5.27
CA LEU A 23 2.65 1.98 -3.94
C LEU A 23 2.03 0.71 -3.36
N ALA A 24 2.78 0.07 -2.46
CA ALA A 24 2.38 -1.21 -1.95
C ALA A 24 1.55 -1.09 -0.69
N ALA A 25 0.60 -2.00 -0.61
CA ALA A 25 0.01 -2.53 0.58
C ALA A 25 -0.56 -1.47 1.53
N TRP A 26 -1.78 -1.07 1.23
CA TRP A 26 -2.59 -0.27 2.15
C TRP A 26 -3.69 -1.16 2.75
N PRO A 27 -3.66 -1.43 4.05
CA PRO A 27 -4.72 -2.17 4.70
C PRO A 27 -5.95 -1.27 4.79
N THR A 28 -7.09 -1.78 4.41
CA THR A 28 -8.35 -1.16 4.74
C THR A 28 -9.21 -2.17 5.46
N ARG A 29 -9.49 -1.90 6.72
CA ARG A 29 -10.50 -2.65 7.47
C ARG A 29 -11.88 -2.26 6.94
N GLN A 30 -12.72 -3.25 6.75
CA GLN A 30 -14.13 -3.05 6.52
C GLN A 30 -14.90 -3.33 7.82
N GLU A 31 -16.03 -2.69 7.99
CA GLU A 31 -16.93 -2.91 9.12
C GLU A 31 -17.44 -4.36 9.17
N THR A 32 -17.39 -5.07 8.03
CA THR A 32 -17.68 -6.52 7.91
C THR A 32 -16.64 -7.44 8.54
N GLY A 33 -15.57 -6.93 9.17
CA GLY A 33 -14.50 -7.72 9.76
C GLY A 33 -13.53 -8.35 8.76
N HIS A 34 -13.55 -7.94 7.50
CA HIS A 34 -12.57 -8.34 6.49
C HIS A 34 -11.52 -7.27 6.26
N GLN A 35 -10.32 -7.71 5.90
CA GLN A 35 -9.19 -6.88 5.52
C GLN A 35 -8.78 -7.21 4.09
N HIS A 36 -8.30 -6.21 3.35
CA HIS A 36 -7.78 -6.36 2.00
C HIS A 36 -6.43 -5.68 1.86
N GLN A 37 -5.56 -6.26 1.06
CA GLN A 37 -4.30 -5.66 0.64
C GLN A 37 -4.46 -5.07 -0.76
N TYR A 38 -3.97 -3.84 -0.96
CA TYR A 38 -4.04 -3.12 -2.23
C TYR A 38 -2.63 -2.75 -2.69
N VAL A 39 -2.38 -2.91 -3.97
CA VAL A 39 -1.17 -2.38 -4.62
C VAL A 39 -1.61 -1.51 -5.79
N CYS A 40 -1.08 -0.31 -5.91
CA CYS A 40 -1.31 0.53 -7.07
C CYS A 40 0.00 1.02 -7.69
N ASP A 41 -0.06 1.47 -8.93
CA ASP A 41 1.05 2.19 -9.55
C ASP A 41 1.07 3.68 -9.17
N LEU A 42 2.12 4.39 -9.57
CA LEU A 42 2.25 5.82 -9.28
C LEU A 42 1.21 6.69 -9.99
N ALA A 43 0.56 6.17 -11.03
CA ALA A 43 -0.55 6.83 -11.72
C ALA A 43 -1.89 6.68 -10.98
N GLY A 44 -1.94 5.86 -9.91
CA GLY A 44 -3.14 5.62 -9.12
C GLY A 44 -4.04 4.50 -9.67
N ASN A 45 -3.54 3.64 -10.54
CA ASN A 45 -4.27 2.46 -10.97
C ASN A 45 -3.99 1.30 -10.02
N LEU A 46 -5.01 0.67 -9.46
CA LEU A 46 -4.85 -0.55 -8.67
C LEU A 46 -4.35 -1.68 -9.59
N ARG A 47 -3.25 -2.29 -9.22
CA ARG A 47 -2.60 -3.41 -9.92
C ARG A 47 -2.88 -4.74 -9.25
N TYR A 48 -3.15 -4.70 -7.96
CA TYR A 48 -3.48 -5.88 -7.18
C TYR A 48 -4.48 -5.54 -6.09
N ILE A 49 -5.40 -6.44 -5.84
CA ILE A 49 -6.37 -6.41 -4.74
C ILE A 49 -6.47 -7.84 -4.23
N SER A 50 -6.16 -8.08 -2.95
CA SER A 50 -6.24 -9.42 -2.36
C SER A 50 -7.67 -9.92 -2.23
N ASP A 51 -7.82 -11.22 -2.05
CA ASP A 51 -9.04 -11.78 -1.52
C ASP A 51 -9.32 -11.28 -0.09
N PRO A 52 -10.55 -11.38 0.40
CA PRO A 52 -10.89 -11.03 1.77
C PRO A 52 -10.08 -11.83 2.78
N LEU A 53 -9.37 -11.15 3.66
CA LEU A 53 -8.62 -11.72 4.77
C LEU A 53 -9.38 -11.50 6.08
N PRO A 54 -9.17 -12.35 7.12
CA PRO A 54 -9.74 -12.09 8.43
C PRO A 54 -9.29 -10.73 8.96
N GLY A 55 -10.22 -9.90 9.45
CA GLY A 55 -9.94 -8.53 9.90
C GLY A 55 -8.96 -8.42 11.07
N LYS A 56 -8.69 -9.53 11.77
CA LYS A 56 -7.70 -9.64 12.85
C LYS A 56 -6.27 -9.86 12.34
N THR A 57 -6.08 -10.13 11.04
CA THR A 57 -4.76 -10.40 10.47
C THR A 57 -3.90 -9.15 10.55
N HIS A 58 -2.67 -9.29 11.06
CA HIS A 58 -1.71 -8.19 11.08
C HIS A 58 -1.20 -7.90 9.66
N ASP A 59 -1.07 -6.62 9.31
CA ASP A 59 -0.73 -6.18 7.94
C ASP A 59 0.54 -6.83 7.39
N ALA A 60 1.62 -6.84 8.17
CA ALA A 60 2.88 -7.48 7.80
C ALA A 60 2.77 -9.00 7.64
N LYS A 61 1.85 -9.65 8.39
CA LYS A 61 1.56 -11.08 8.21
C LYS A 61 0.80 -11.30 6.90
N ALA A 62 -0.25 -10.53 6.66
CA ALA A 62 -1.03 -10.59 5.42
C ALA A 62 -0.14 -10.41 4.19
N PHE A 63 0.81 -9.46 4.24
CA PHE A 63 1.75 -9.18 3.16
C PHE A 63 2.60 -10.41 2.80
N ARG A 64 3.14 -11.11 3.81
CA ARG A 64 3.94 -12.33 3.62
C ARG A 64 3.10 -13.53 3.21
N ASP A 65 1.96 -13.73 3.84
CA ASP A 65 1.03 -14.84 3.51
C ASP A 65 0.56 -14.74 2.04
N LEU A 66 0.46 -13.52 1.50
CA LEU A 66 0.13 -13.26 0.10
C LEU A 66 1.36 -13.25 -0.83
N GLN A 67 2.56 -13.54 -0.31
CA GLN A 67 3.83 -13.57 -1.05
C GLN A 67 4.13 -12.26 -1.81
N LEU A 68 3.63 -11.12 -1.29
CA LEU A 68 3.87 -9.82 -1.91
C LEU A 68 5.34 -9.38 -1.80
N ASP A 69 6.08 -9.87 -0.82
CA ASP A 69 7.52 -9.69 -0.62
C ASP A 69 8.37 -10.26 -1.77
N HIS A 70 7.85 -11.23 -2.53
CA HIS A 70 8.54 -11.74 -3.73
C HIS A 70 8.51 -10.75 -4.90
N HIS A 71 7.53 -9.85 -4.94
CA HIS A 71 7.31 -8.92 -6.03
C HIS A 71 7.65 -7.47 -5.68
N LEU A 72 7.55 -7.12 -4.39
CA LEU A 72 7.69 -5.79 -3.86
C LEU A 72 8.88 -5.69 -2.91
N ASN A 73 9.75 -4.72 -3.16
CA ASN A 73 10.97 -4.50 -2.37
C ASN A 73 11.26 -3.00 -2.21
N GLU A 74 12.29 -2.65 -1.43
CA GLU A 74 12.67 -1.25 -1.16
C GLU A 74 12.98 -0.42 -2.40
N SER A 75 13.37 -1.06 -3.51
CA SER A 75 13.70 -0.35 -4.74
C SER A 75 12.48 -0.02 -5.61
N ASN A 76 11.36 -0.71 -5.42
CA ASN A 76 10.20 -0.57 -6.29
C ASN A 76 8.88 -0.24 -5.57
N ALA A 77 8.84 -0.27 -4.22
CA ALA A 77 7.60 -0.09 -3.50
C ALA A 77 7.72 0.77 -2.24
N PHE A 78 6.74 1.65 -2.05
CA PHE A 78 6.45 2.33 -0.79
C PHE A 78 5.28 1.66 -0.08
N ALA A 79 5.33 1.60 1.24
CA ALA A 79 4.25 1.08 2.06
C ALA A 79 4.01 1.92 3.32
N ASP A 80 2.93 1.65 4.04
CA ASP A 80 2.63 2.30 5.32
C ASP A 80 3.53 1.75 6.45
N LYS A 81 3.50 2.44 7.58
CA LYS A 81 4.20 2.07 8.82
C LYS A 81 3.87 0.68 9.36
N GLY A 82 2.74 0.10 8.96
CA GLY A 82 2.35 -1.28 9.29
C GLY A 82 3.25 -2.35 8.67
N TYR A 83 4.00 -2.00 7.63
CA TYR A 83 4.85 -2.92 6.83
C TYR A 83 6.35 -2.82 7.15
N VAL A 84 6.71 -2.23 8.27
CA VAL A 84 8.10 -2.19 8.74
C VAL A 84 8.64 -3.63 8.81
N ARG A 85 9.86 -3.84 8.28
CA ARG A 85 10.53 -5.16 8.16
C ARG A 85 9.89 -6.11 7.13
N CYS A 86 9.12 -5.61 6.20
CA CYS A 86 8.59 -6.40 5.06
C CYS A 86 9.42 -6.24 3.77
N GLY A 87 10.63 -5.63 3.84
CA GLY A 87 11.49 -5.43 2.68
C GLY A 87 10.99 -4.36 1.70
N VAL A 88 10.09 -3.48 2.13
CA VAL A 88 9.57 -2.34 1.37
C VAL A 88 9.92 -1.03 2.05
N THR A 89 9.99 0.05 1.30
CA THR A 89 10.29 1.38 1.83
C THR A 89 9.10 1.93 2.63
N THR A 90 9.32 2.20 3.92
CA THR A 90 8.29 2.71 4.85
C THR A 90 8.70 4.05 5.46
N PRO A 91 7.74 4.88 5.90
CA PRO A 91 8.05 6.12 6.61
C PRO A 91 8.77 5.86 7.94
N PHE A 92 9.70 6.73 8.29
CA PHE A 92 10.36 6.68 9.59
C PHE A 92 9.38 6.95 10.73
N LYS A 93 9.45 6.12 11.78
CA LYS A 93 8.68 6.32 13.01
C LYS A 93 9.40 7.33 13.91
N LYS A 94 8.64 8.19 14.60
CA LYS A 94 9.18 9.05 15.64
C LYS A 94 9.72 8.17 16.79
N PRO A 95 10.96 8.38 17.26
CA PRO A 95 11.47 7.70 18.45
C PRO A 95 10.61 8.03 19.68
N ALA A 96 10.58 7.13 20.66
CA ALA A 96 9.84 7.35 21.92
C ALA A 96 10.37 8.57 22.69
N HIS A 97 11.68 8.78 22.66
CA HIS A 97 12.36 9.90 23.30
C HIS A 97 13.21 10.63 22.25
N GLY A 98 12.66 11.66 21.62
CA GLY A 98 13.38 12.45 20.63
C GLY A 98 12.51 12.96 19.49
N GLU A 99 13.13 13.68 18.60
CA GLU A 99 12.51 14.18 17.37
C GLU A 99 13.07 13.48 16.13
N LEU A 100 12.28 13.50 15.06
CA LEU A 100 12.75 13.06 13.75
C LEU A 100 13.78 14.08 13.22
N LEU A 101 14.87 13.58 12.68
CA LEU A 101 15.83 14.41 11.95
C LEU A 101 15.14 15.09 10.76
N GLU A 102 15.60 16.27 10.36
CA GLU A 102 14.99 17.02 9.26
C GLU A 102 14.87 16.20 7.97
N TRP A 103 15.90 15.46 7.61
CA TRP A 103 15.84 14.60 6.43
C TRP A 103 14.81 13.44 6.55
N HIS A 104 14.53 12.94 7.78
CA HIS A 104 13.43 11.98 8.00
C HIS A 104 12.07 12.64 7.76
N LYS A 105 11.91 13.91 8.18
CA LYS A 105 10.66 14.66 7.95
C LYS A 105 10.44 14.90 6.46
N GLU A 106 11.49 15.32 5.74
CA GLU A 106 11.44 15.51 4.28
C GLU A 106 11.10 14.22 3.55
N PHE A 107 11.76 13.12 3.91
CA PHE A 107 11.46 11.79 3.35
C PHE A 107 10.02 11.37 3.61
N ASN A 108 9.54 11.50 4.86
CA ASN A 108 8.16 11.17 5.22
C ASN A 108 7.15 12.04 4.45
N LYS A 109 7.47 13.30 4.17
CA LYS A 109 6.63 14.17 3.34
C LYS A 109 6.46 13.62 1.93
N VAL A 110 7.54 13.14 1.32
CA VAL A 110 7.50 12.51 -0.01
C VAL A 110 6.66 11.24 0.01
N VAL A 111 6.87 10.36 1.00
CA VAL A 111 6.08 9.12 1.15
C VAL A 111 4.60 9.43 1.34
N ASN A 112 4.26 10.48 2.13
CA ASN A 112 2.87 10.89 2.34
C ASN A 112 2.19 11.43 1.08
N GLN A 113 2.93 12.04 0.14
CA GLN A 113 2.37 12.44 -1.16
C GLN A 113 1.90 11.21 -1.97
N TYR A 114 2.71 10.14 -1.98
CA TYR A 114 2.31 8.89 -2.62
C TYR A 114 1.17 8.20 -1.89
N ARG A 115 1.11 8.32 -0.58
CA ARG A 115 0.00 7.82 0.23
C ARG A 115 -1.35 8.35 -0.26
N TYR A 116 -1.44 9.64 -0.56
CA TYR A 116 -2.66 10.24 -1.08
C TYR A 116 -3.13 9.58 -2.40
N VAL A 117 -2.19 9.19 -3.26
CA VAL A 117 -2.51 8.55 -4.55
C VAL A 117 -3.22 7.20 -4.33
N ILE A 118 -2.67 6.34 -3.46
CA ILE A 118 -3.28 5.03 -3.20
C ILE A 118 -4.59 5.16 -2.42
N GLU A 119 -4.69 6.08 -1.45
CA GLU A 119 -5.94 6.32 -0.73
C GLU A 119 -7.07 6.74 -1.67
N ARG A 120 -6.79 7.60 -2.66
CA ARG A 120 -7.73 7.99 -3.69
C ARG A 120 -8.10 6.82 -4.60
N ALA A 121 -7.14 5.97 -4.99
CA ALA A 121 -7.41 4.78 -5.79
C ALA A 121 -8.34 3.80 -5.06
N ILE A 122 -8.09 3.57 -3.78
CA ILE A 122 -8.93 2.73 -2.92
C ILE A 122 -10.31 3.35 -2.73
N ALA A 123 -10.40 4.66 -2.49
CA ALA A 123 -11.68 5.35 -2.37
C ALA A 123 -12.51 5.18 -3.64
N ASN A 124 -11.91 5.34 -4.82
CA ASN A 124 -12.58 5.11 -6.11
C ASN A 124 -13.05 3.65 -6.27
N PHE A 125 -12.24 2.68 -5.84
CA PHE A 125 -12.65 1.27 -5.85
C PHE A 125 -13.85 1.03 -4.92
N LYS A 126 -13.84 1.64 -3.74
CA LYS A 126 -14.88 1.51 -2.71
C LYS A 126 -16.17 2.28 -2.96
N THR A 127 -16.32 3.02 -4.07
CA THR A 127 -17.58 3.73 -4.40
C THR A 127 -18.77 2.79 -4.57
N ARG A 128 -18.55 1.48 -4.78
CA ARG A 128 -19.62 0.48 -4.87
C ARG A 128 -20.27 0.28 -3.53
N ARG A 129 -21.60 0.37 -3.48
CA ARG A 129 -22.37 0.35 -2.23
C ARG A 129 -22.02 -0.80 -1.28
N CYS A 130 -21.80 -2.00 -1.79
CA CYS A 130 -21.42 -3.16 -0.98
C CYS A 130 -19.99 -3.09 -0.39
N MET A 131 -19.20 -2.07 -0.77
CA MET A 131 -17.83 -1.87 -0.32
C MET A 131 -17.68 -0.78 0.74
N HIS A 132 -18.66 0.11 0.87
CA HIS A 132 -18.59 1.24 1.82
C HIS A 132 -19.79 1.32 2.77
N THR A 133 -20.78 0.44 2.62
CA THR A 133 -21.90 0.30 3.57
C THR A 133 -21.88 -1.09 4.18
N ASP A 134 -22.65 -1.28 5.24
CA ASP A 134 -22.85 -2.59 5.85
C ASP A 134 -23.29 -3.62 4.82
N TYR A 135 -22.62 -4.75 4.82
CA TYR A 135 -22.97 -5.86 3.95
C TYR A 135 -24.21 -6.57 4.49
N ARG A 136 -25.37 -6.33 3.86
CA ARG A 136 -26.69 -6.80 4.33
C ARG A 136 -27.02 -8.25 3.99
N ARG A 137 -26.14 -8.96 3.29
CA ARG A 137 -26.32 -10.38 2.96
C ARG A 137 -25.50 -11.26 3.91
N PRO A 138 -25.77 -12.58 3.96
CA PRO A 138 -24.96 -13.48 4.77
C PRO A 138 -23.47 -13.32 4.45
N LEU A 139 -22.62 -13.17 5.47
CA LEU A 139 -21.17 -12.91 5.31
C LEU A 139 -20.45 -13.97 4.44
N ARG A 140 -20.95 -15.20 4.41
CA ARG A 140 -20.42 -16.26 3.53
C ARG A 140 -20.47 -15.91 2.04
N THR A 141 -21.36 -15.00 1.63
CA THR A 141 -21.49 -14.56 0.22
C THR A 141 -20.61 -13.35 -0.10
N TYR A 142 -19.98 -12.74 0.90
CA TYR A 142 -19.13 -11.56 0.72
C TYR A 142 -17.93 -11.82 -0.21
N PRO A 143 -17.16 -12.93 -0.09
CA PRO A 143 -16.03 -13.21 -0.98
C PRO A 143 -16.44 -13.28 -2.46
N THR A 144 -17.59 -13.88 -2.76
CA THR A 144 -18.13 -13.96 -4.14
C THR A 144 -18.51 -12.58 -4.68
N ALA A 145 -19.23 -11.78 -3.89
CA ALA A 145 -19.62 -10.43 -4.28
C ALA A 145 -18.38 -9.53 -4.47
N PHE A 146 -17.40 -9.65 -3.58
CA PHE A 146 -16.14 -8.92 -3.68
C PHE A 146 -15.35 -9.31 -4.94
N SER A 147 -15.23 -10.61 -5.22
CA SER A 147 -14.54 -11.11 -6.41
C SER A 147 -15.18 -10.59 -7.70
N ALA A 148 -16.51 -10.57 -7.78
CA ALA A 148 -17.23 -10.02 -8.93
C ALA A 148 -16.92 -8.52 -9.13
N ILE A 149 -16.91 -7.72 -8.05
CA ILE A 149 -16.59 -6.29 -8.13
C ILE A 149 -15.14 -6.08 -8.55
N ARG A 150 -14.21 -6.84 -7.99
CA ARG A 150 -12.79 -6.81 -8.34
C ARG A 150 -12.59 -7.13 -9.83
N SER A 151 -13.24 -8.17 -10.32
CA SER A 151 -13.18 -8.56 -11.73
C SER A 151 -13.71 -7.46 -12.66
N LEU A 152 -14.86 -6.85 -12.33
CA LEU A 152 -15.42 -5.72 -13.07
C LEU A 152 -14.52 -4.48 -13.03
N TYR A 153 -13.83 -4.24 -11.92
CA TYR A 153 -12.88 -3.14 -11.82
C TYR A 153 -11.70 -3.34 -12.79
N PHE A 154 -11.07 -4.52 -12.77
CA PHE A 154 -9.94 -4.82 -13.67
C PHE A 154 -10.37 -4.90 -15.13
N PHE A 155 -11.54 -5.47 -15.41
CA PHE A 155 -12.12 -5.46 -16.75
C PHE A 155 -12.27 -4.03 -17.29
N LYS A 156 -12.81 -3.11 -16.50
CA LYS A 156 -12.91 -1.69 -16.91
C LYS A 156 -11.54 -1.04 -17.15
N LEU A 157 -10.50 -1.44 -16.42
CA LEU A 157 -9.15 -0.91 -16.63
C LEU A 157 -8.51 -1.40 -17.93
N SER A 158 -8.87 -2.60 -18.41
CA SER A 158 -8.31 -3.16 -19.65
C SER A 158 -8.79 -2.46 -20.92
N PHE A 159 -9.80 -1.57 -20.82
CA PHE A 159 -10.31 -0.76 -21.93
C PHE A 159 -9.89 0.72 -21.86
N ARG A 160 -8.95 1.07 -21.01
CA ARG A 160 -8.36 2.41 -20.91
C ARG A 160 -6.98 2.47 -21.50
#